data_57bdca7a15b92ff46374b78fbf7b3739
#
_entry.id   57bdca7a15b92ff46374b78fbf7b3739
#
_cell.length_a   1.000
_cell.length_b   1.000
_cell.length_c   1.000
_cell.angle_alpha   90.00
_cell.angle_beta   90.00
_cell.angle_gamma   90.00
#
_symmetry.space_group_name_H-M   'P 1'
#
loop_
_entity.id
_entity.type
_entity.pdbx_description
1 polymer ?
#
loop_
_entity_poly.entity_id
_entity_poly.type
_entity_poly.pdbx_seq_one_letter_code
_entity_poly.pdbx_strand_id
1 'polypeptide(L)'
;MKDDIDLVPFQRYGWSGRMVIDRKEHITYSIMTEGTLSGVPKKKNRENPHYLQSVLYVENKDCIAKERQMTLEDFGITIFDTDVLEQDFEKISQGMINVEEDYKHYIIAYKAENGEIKDIKLRFLDKDFNIVDEASLMQYIKPDFARLTDIGPSEDTDEDAKPDKKGLVAIKSGIKPKLREIEKKA
;
A
#
# COMPACT_ATOMS: atom_id res chain seq x y z
N MET A 1 -18.23 -9.72 -11.88
CA MET A 1 -16.90 -10.00 -11.33
C MET A 1 -16.29 -8.77 -10.63
N LYS A 2 -17.14 -7.87 -10.09
CA LYS A 2 -16.72 -6.65 -9.37
C LYS A 2 -17.23 -6.60 -7.93
N ASP A 3 -18.01 -7.57 -7.50
CA ASP A 3 -18.83 -7.47 -6.29
C ASP A 3 -18.17 -8.09 -5.04
N ASP A 4 -16.99 -8.71 -5.18
CA ASP A 4 -16.34 -9.45 -4.10
C ASP A 4 -15.16 -8.70 -3.46
N ILE A 5 -14.72 -7.56 -4.06
CA ILE A 5 -13.60 -6.76 -3.55
C ILE A 5 -14.07 -5.36 -3.16
N ASP A 6 -13.94 -5.04 -1.88
CA ASP A 6 -14.27 -3.74 -1.31
C ASP A 6 -12.99 -2.95 -0.96
N LEU A 7 -13.05 -1.65 -1.17
CA LEU A 7 -12.04 -0.72 -0.66
C LEU A 7 -12.65 0.10 0.48
N VAL A 8 -12.30 -0.24 1.70
CA VAL A 8 -12.86 0.34 2.92
C VAL A 8 -11.95 1.45 3.43
N PRO A 9 -12.40 2.73 3.37
CA PRO A 9 -11.70 3.80 4.05
C PRO A 9 -11.99 3.72 5.55
N PHE A 10 -10.98 3.92 6.38
CA PHE A 10 -11.16 4.02 7.82
C PHE A 10 -10.44 5.24 8.38
N GLN A 11 -10.95 5.74 9.50
CA GLN A 11 -10.38 6.89 10.21
C GLN A 11 -10.22 6.57 11.69
N ARG A 12 -9.04 6.90 12.25
CA ARG A 12 -8.75 6.70 13.66
C ARG A 12 -7.66 7.67 14.14
N TYR A 13 -7.82 8.19 15.36
CA TYR A 13 -6.81 9.06 16.00
C TYR A 13 -6.24 10.18 15.10
N GLY A 14 -7.10 10.80 14.27
CA GLY A 14 -6.69 11.86 13.35
C GLY A 14 -5.94 11.42 12.10
N TRP A 15 -5.83 10.11 11.86
CA TRP A 15 -5.26 9.50 10.67
C TRP A 15 -6.29 8.69 9.90
N SER A 16 -6.21 8.69 8.57
CA SER A 16 -7.07 7.92 7.69
C SER A 16 -6.26 6.91 6.88
N GLY A 17 -6.83 5.73 6.68
CA GLY A 17 -6.25 4.67 5.87
C GLY A 17 -7.30 4.03 4.96
N ARG A 18 -6.86 3.02 4.23
CA ARG A 18 -7.73 2.19 3.41
C ARG A 18 -7.31 0.73 3.56
N MET A 19 -8.29 -0.15 3.59
CA MET A 19 -8.11 -1.59 3.60
C MET A 19 -8.87 -2.18 2.41
N VAL A 20 -8.27 -3.14 1.74
CA VAL A 20 -8.94 -3.90 0.68
C VAL A 20 -9.47 -5.18 1.31
N ILE A 21 -10.71 -5.52 1.05
CA ILE A 21 -11.36 -6.75 1.53
C ILE A 21 -11.75 -7.57 0.31
N ASP A 22 -11.24 -8.78 0.22
CA ASP A 22 -11.68 -9.80 -0.71
C ASP A 22 -12.62 -10.75 0.05
N ARG A 23 -13.91 -10.58 -0.18
CA ARG A 23 -14.95 -11.35 0.51
C ARG A 23 -15.00 -12.80 0.08
N LYS A 24 -14.61 -13.06 -1.15
CA LYS A 24 -14.66 -14.40 -1.73
C LYS A 24 -13.56 -15.30 -1.15
N GLU A 25 -12.37 -14.73 -1.03
CA GLU A 25 -11.19 -15.49 -0.55
C GLU A 25 -10.99 -15.33 0.95
N HIS A 26 -11.80 -14.49 1.64
CA HIS A 26 -11.68 -14.13 3.06
C HIS A 26 -10.30 -13.56 3.37
N ILE A 27 -9.87 -12.62 2.54
CA ILE A 27 -8.55 -11.99 2.67
C ILE A 27 -8.69 -10.47 2.77
N THR A 28 -7.93 -9.86 3.64
CA THR A 28 -7.76 -8.42 3.69
C THR A 28 -6.35 -8.02 3.31
N TYR A 29 -6.21 -6.82 2.73
CA TYR A 29 -4.91 -6.30 2.31
C TYR A 29 -4.68 -4.88 2.80
N SER A 30 -3.45 -4.62 3.24
CA SER A 30 -2.91 -3.28 3.41
C SER A 30 -1.77 -3.04 2.45
N ILE A 31 -1.65 -1.79 1.96
CA ILE A 31 -0.57 -1.41 1.05
C ILE A 31 0.27 -0.34 1.73
N MET A 32 1.59 -0.54 1.81
CA MET A 32 2.51 0.40 2.43
C MET A 32 3.94 0.25 1.94
N THR A 33 4.77 1.23 2.29
CA THR A 33 6.21 1.12 2.00
C THR A 33 6.89 0.15 2.95
N GLU A 34 7.96 -0.49 2.47
CA GLU A 34 8.82 -1.37 3.28
C GLU A 34 9.37 -0.67 4.52
N GLY A 35 9.76 0.60 4.38
CA GLY A 35 10.24 1.41 5.50
C GLY A 35 9.18 1.65 6.57
N THR A 36 7.93 1.89 6.16
CA THR A 36 6.81 2.03 7.10
C THR A 36 6.56 0.71 7.84
N LEU A 37 6.49 -0.40 7.10
CA LEU A 37 6.24 -1.72 7.70
C LEU A 37 7.31 -2.07 8.74
N SER A 38 8.58 -1.97 8.39
CA SER A 38 9.70 -2.27 9.29
C SER A 38 9.81 -1.31 10.48
N GLY A 39 9.25 -0.13 10.38
CA GLY A 39 9.18 0.87 11.46
C GLY A 39 8.08 0.62 12.47
N VAL A 40 7.03 -0.18 12.14
CA VAL A 40 5.91 -0.41 13.03
C VAL A 40 6.33 -1.08 14.35
N PRO A 41 7.03 -2.21 14.36
CA PRO A 41 7.43 -2.87 15.60
C PRO A 41 8.50 -2.09 16.37
N LYS A 42 9.32 -1.27 15.69
CA LYS A 42 10.43 -0.54 16.31
C LYS A 42 10.02 0.69 17.10
N LYS A 43 8.83 1.23 16.85
CA LYS A 43 8.36 2.44 17.53
C LYS A 43 7.85 2.12 18.91
N LYS A 44 8.64 2.48 19.92
CA LYS A 44 8.35 2.33 21.35
C LYS A 44 7.40 3.42 21.86
N ASN A 45 6.78 3.17 23.01
CA ASN A 45 5.95 4.14 23.77
C ASN A 45 4.81 4.75 22.92
N ARG A 46 4.04 3.92 22.26
CA ARG A 46 2.82 4.35 21.57
C ARG A 46 1.69 4.50 22.60
N GLU A 47 0.95 5.58 22.53
CA GLU A 47 -0.28 5.76 23.29
C GLU A 47 -1.43 4.90 22.74
N ASN A 48 -1.43 4.70 21.43
CA ASN A 48 -2.43 3.92 20.72
C ASN A 48 -1.76 2.87 19.82
N PRO A 49 -2.36 1.70 19.61
CA PRO A 49 -1.82 0.67 18.74
C PRO A 49 -1.68 1.21 17.30
N HIS A 50 -0.73 0.72 16.54
CA HIS A 50 -0.76 0.91 15.10
C HIS A 50 -1.87 0.04 14.51
N TYR A 51 -2.56 0.51 13.47
CA TYR A 51 -3.70 -0.23 12.90
C TYR A 51 -3.34 -1.67 12.51
N LEU A 52 -2.12 -1.90 12.01
CA LEU A 52 -1.65 -3.25 11.72
C LEU A 52 -1.53 -4.15 12.96
N GLN A 53 -1.24 -3.59 14.14
CA GLN A 53 -1.19 -4.40 15.37
C GLN A 53 -2.58 -4.96 15.66
N SER A 54 -3.61 -4.13 15.54
CA SER A 54 -5.00 -4.54 15.77
C SER A 54 -5.47 -5.53 14.70
N VAL A 55 -5.17 -5.27 13.42
CA VAL A 55 -5.56 -6.15 12.32
C VAL A 55 -4.85 -7.51 12.41
N LEU A 56 -3.52 -7.53 12.56
CA LEU A 56 -2.78 -8.79 12.66
C LEU A 56 -3.14 -9.58 13.93
N TYR A 57 -3.46 -8.87 15.03
CA TYR A 57 -3.89 -9.53 16.25
C TYR A 57 -5.20 -10.29 16.07
N VAL A 58 -6.16 -9.72 15.34
CA VAL A 58 -7.49 -10.33 15.14
C VAL A 58 -7.45 -11.37 14.01
N GLU A 59 -6.95 -10.99 12.82
CA GLU A 59 -7.05 -11.83 11.63
C GLU A 59 -5.94 -12.89 11.55
N ASN A 60 -4.74 -12.62 12.11
CA ASN A 60 -3.60 -13.56 12.02
C ASN A 60 -3.21 -14.16 13.38
N LYS A 61 -4.11 -14.12 14.39
CA LYS A 61 -3.83 -14.58 15.77
C LYS A 61 -3.34 -16.02 15.85
N ASP A 62 -3.86 -16.90 15.00
CA ASP A 62 -3.54 -18.33 14.99
C ASP A 62 -2.34 -18.68 14.12
N CYS A 63 -1.77 -17.66 13.45
CA CYS A 63 -0.62 -17.84 12.59
C CYS A 63 0.67 -17.64 13.38
N ILE A 64 1.59 -18.59 13.27
CA ILE A 64 2.89 -18.56 13.96
C ILE A 64 3.98 -18.75 12.92
N ALA A 65 4.95 -17.86 12.87
CA ALA A 65 6.14 -18.04 12.06
C ALA A 65 6.95 -19.23 12.57
N LYS A 66 7.43 -20.08 11.66
CA LYS A 66 8.16 -21.32 12.00
C LYS A 66 9.49 -21.06 12.71
N GLU A 67 10.09 -19.90 12.48
CA GLU A 67 11.36 -19.49 13.09
C GLU A 67 11.18 -18.13 13.76
N ARG A 68 10.88 -18.15 15.04
CA ARG A 68 10.88 -16.94 15.87
C ARG A 68 12.26 -16.75 16.50
N GLN A 69 13.10 -15.96 15.88
CA GLN A 69 14.31 -15.46 16.53
C GLN A 69 13.96 -14.21 17.32
N MET A 70 13.79 -14.36 18.64
CA MET A 70 13.63 -13.21 19.53
C MET A 70 14.92 -12.38 19.53
N THR A 71 14.80 -11.11 19.16
CA THR A 71 15.90 -10.15 19.21
C THR A 71 15.79 -9.30 20.48
N LEU A 72 16.91 -8.70 20.91
CA LEU A 72 16.89 -7.73 22.03
C LEU A 72 15.97 -6.54 21.76
N GLU A 73 15.61 -6.27 20.52
CA GLU A 73 14.65 -5.23 20.11
C GLU A 73 13.20 -5.59 20.48
N ASP A 74 12.87 -6.87 20.61
CA ASP A 74 11.55 -7.36 21.01
C ASP A 74 11.17 -6.96 22.43
N PHE A 75 12.15 -6.69 23.30
CA PHE A 75 11.94 -6.27 24.69
C PHE A 75 11.45 -4.82 24.88
N GLY A 76 11.11 -4.10 23.83
CA GLY A 76 10.64 -2.72 23.92
C GLY A 76 9.34 -2.44 23.17
N ILE A 77 8.67 -3.47 22.68
CA ILE A 77 7.38 -3.31 21.98
C ILE A 77 6.32 -2.94 23.00
N THR A 78 5.53 -1.91 22.72
CA THR A 78 4.36 -1.59 23.55
C THR A 78 3.31 -2.69 23.35
N ILE A 79 3.02 -3.42 24.41
CA ILE A 79 1.95 -4.43 24.44
C ILE A 79 0.67 -3.70 24.79
N PHE A 80 -0.35 -3.88 23.99
CA PHE A 80 -1.70 -3.37 24.25
C PHE A 80 -2.60 -4.51 24.73
N ASP A 81 -3.57 -4.17 25.60
CA ASP A 81 -4.56 -5.12 26.04
C ASP A 81 -5.42 -5.62 24.88
N THR A 82 -5.85 -6.87 24.94
CA THR A 82 -6.68 -7.53 23.93
C THR A 82 -7.90 -6.70 23.56
N ASP A 83 -8.62 -6.22 24.57
CA ASP A 83 -9.84 -5.42 24.38
C ASP A 83 -9.58 -4.14 23.59
N VAL A 84 -8.40 -3.52 23.78
CA VAL A 84 -7.99 -2.31 23.04
C VAL A 84 -7.75 -2.64 21.56
N LEU A 85 -7.10 -3.77 21.29
CA LEU A 85 -6.82 -4.20 19.91
C LEU A 85 -8.10 -4.59 19.16
N GLU A 86 -9.01 -5.30 19.83
CA GLU A 86 -10.30 -5.71 19.25
C GLU A 86 -11.21 -4.51 18.99
N GLN A 87 -11.36 -3.59 19.94
CA GLN A 87 -12.13 -2.36 19.75
C GLN A 87 -11.56 -1.47 18.63
N ASP A 88 -10.24 -1.43 18.50
CA ASP A 88 -9.59 -0.69 17.44
C ASP A 88 -9.81 -1.36 16.08
N PHE A 89 -9.78 -2.68 16.03
CA PHE A 89 -10.10 -3.45 14.82
C PHE A 89 -11.55 -3.22 14.36
N GLU A 90 -12.52 -3.20 15.27
CA GLU A 90 -13.91 -2.89 14.95
C GLU A 90 -14.05 -1.52 14.27
N LYS A 91 -13.31 -0.50 14.75
CA LYS A 91 -13.29 0.83 14.11
C LYS A 91 -12.64 0.81 12.73
N ILE A 92 -11.64 -0.04 12.51
CA ILE A 92 -10.94 -0.18 11.23
C ILE A 92 -11.84 -0.92 10.23
N SER A 93 -12.43 -2.03 10.63
CA SER A 93 -13.29 -2.86 9.77
C SER A 93 -14.66 -2.23 9.55
N GLN A 94 -15.07 -1.28 10.41
CA GLN A 94 -16.40 -0.65 10.38
C GLN A 94 -17.55 -1.66 10.39
N GLY A 95 -17.35 -2.81 11.03
CA GLY A 95 -18.32 -3.90 11.03
C GLY A 95 -18.50 -4.62 9.69
N MET A 96 -17.65 -4.34 8.72
CA MET A 96 -17.69 -5.01 7.40
C MET A 96 -17.07 -6.41 7.41
N ILE A 97 -16.25 -6.70 8.40
CA ILE A 97 -15.63 -8.00 8.63
C ILE A 97 -16.28 -8.60 9.87
N ASN A 98 -16.88 -9.77 9.71
CA ASN A 98 -17.34 -10.52 10.87
C ASN A 98 -16.14 -11.22 11.50
N VAL A 99 -15.89 -10.96 12.79
CA VAL A 99 -14.78 -11.56 13.54
C VAL A 99 -14.89 -13.09 13.62
N GLU A 100 -16.11 -13.64 13.44
CA GLU A 100 -16.35 -15.10 13.38
C GLU A 100 -15.91 -15.73 12.05
N GLU A 101 -15.74 -14.92 11.00
CA GLU A 101 -15.23 -15.37 9.72
C GLU A 101 -13.69 -15.37 9.77
N ASP A 102 -13.07 -16.46 9.29
CA ASP A 102 -11.61 -16.65 9.34
C ASP A 102 -10.90 -15.84 8.24
N TYR A 103 -10.89 -14.51 8.37
CA TYR A 103 -10.13 -13.64 7.49
C TYR A 103 -8.64 -13.71 7.80
N LYS A 104 -7.81 -13.59 6.75
CA LYS A 104 -6.35 -13.49 6.86
C LYS A 104 -5.86 -12.17 6.27
N HIS A 105 -4.97 -11.50 6.99
CA HIS A 105 -4.42 -10.22 6.55
C HIS A 105 -3.09 -10.39 5.84
N TYR A 106 -3.01 -9.85 4.63
CA TYR A 106 -1.79 -9.76 3.85
C TYR A 106 -1.35 -8.32 3.68
N ILE A 107 -0.06 -8.11 3.57
CA ILE A 107 0.54 -6.78 3.39
C ILE A 107 1.27 -6.73 2.06
N ILE A 108 0.90 -5.78 1.21
CA ILE A 108 1.64 -5.44 0.00
C ILE A 108 2.66 -4.39 0.39
N ALA A 109 3.91 -4.81 0.57
CA ALA A 109 5.02 -3.94 0.93
C ALA A 109 5.84 -3.58 -0.31
N TYR A 110 6.13 -2.29 -0.52
CA TYR A 110 6.88 -1.85 -1.70
C TYR A 110 8.04 -0.92 -1.35
N LYS A 111 9.07 -0.93 -2.20
CA LYS A 111 10.14 0.07 -2.24
C LYS A 111 9.99 0.89 -3.51
N ALA A 112 10.04 2.21 -3.37
CA ALA A 112 10.04 3.12 -4.50
C ALA A 112 11.26 4.05 -4.41
N GLU A 113 11.94 4.26 -5.54
CA GLU A 113 13.07 5.16 -5.68
C GLU A 113 12.87 5.98 -6.95
N ASN A 114 13.03 7.30 -6.86
CA ASN A 114 12.85 8.22 -7.99
C ASN A 114 11.50 8.11 -8.71
N GLY A 115 10.44 7.76 -7.96
CA GLY A 115 9.09 7.60 -8.51
C GLY A 115 8.82 6.22 -9.14
N GLU A 116 9.79 5.32 -9.19
CA GLU A 116 9.64 3.97 -9.71
C GLU A 116 9.57 2.94 -8.59
N ILE A 117 8.73 1.92 -8.75
CA ILE A 117 8.70 0.77 -7.85
C ILE A 117 9.91 -0.11 -8.18
N LYS A 118 10.81 -0.27 -7.21
CA LYS A 118 12.01 -1.11 -7.33
C LYS A 118 11.81 -2.52 -6.76
N ASP A 119 10.90 -2.67 -5.81
CA ASP A 119 10.55 -3.96 -5.22
C ASP A 119 9.11 -3.91 -4.72
N ILE A 120 8.38 -5.01 -4.84
CA ILE A 120 7.04 -5.16 -4.29
C ILE A 120 6.82 -6.62 -3.89
N LYS A 121 6.35 -6.82 -2.67
CA LYS A 121 6.18 -8.13 -2.06
C LYS A 121 4.83 -8.25 -1.39
N LEU A 122 4.23 -9.41 -1.55
CA LEU A 122 3.11 -9.83 -0.73
C LEU A 122 3.68 -10.54 0.50
N ARG A 123 3.31 -10.08 1.68
CA ARG A 123 3.75 -10.65 2.95
C ARG A 123 2.58 -11.12 3.77
N PHE A 124 2.73 -12.28 4.34
CA PHE A 124 1.88 -12.79 5.39
C PHE A 124 2.66 -12.78 6.69
N LEU A 125 2.18 -12.02 7.67
CA LEU A 125 2.84 -11.83 8.96
C LEU A 125 1.99 -12.43 10.07
N ASP A 126 2.65 -12.90 11.13
CA ASP A 126 1.96 -13.21 12.37
C ASP A 126 1.66 -11.93 13.18
N LYS A 127 0.96 -12.08 14.30
CA LYS A 127 0.60 -10.96 15.21
C LYS A 127 1.79 -10.21 15.79
N ASP A 128 2.97 -10.82 15.79
CA ASP A 128 4.22 -10.27 16.32
C ASP A 128 5.11 -9.69 15.20
N PHE A 129 4.56 -9.52 13.99
CA PHE A 129 5.23 -9.01 12.78
C PHE A 129 6.33 -9.92 12.22
N ASN A 130 6.39 -11.19 12.60
CA ASN A 130 7.30 -12.13 11.96
C ASN A 130 6.74 -12.58 10.61
N ILE A 131 7.63 -12.78 9.64
CA ILE A 131 7.24 -13.23 8.30
C ILE A 131 6.92 -14.73 8.37
N VAL A 132 5.66 -15.05 8.07
CA VAL A 132 5.19 -16.43 7.92
C VAL A 132 5.39 -16.90 6.50
N ASP A 133 5.07 -16.02 5.53
CA ASP A 133 5.24 -16.27 4.10
C ASP A 133 5.50 -14.97 3.34
N GLU A 134 6.22 -15.05 2.22
CA GLU A 134 6.56 -13.91 1.37
C GLU A 134 6.61 -14.33 -0.09
N ALA A 135 5.99 -13.55 -0.97
CA ALA A 135 6.04 -13.72 -2.42
C ALA A 135 6.37 -12.41 -3.14
N SER A 136 7.20 -12.47 -4.16
CA SER A 136 7.48 -11.31 -5.02
C SER A 136 6.33 -11.06 -5.99
N LEU A 137 5.90 -9.80 -6.09
CA LEU A 137 4.91 -9.36 -7.06
C LEU A 137 5.52 -8.59 -8.24
N MET A 138 6.85 -8.54 -8.34
CA MET A 138 7.56 -7.80 -9.40
C MET A 138 7.14 -8.24 -10.82
N GLN A 139 6.80 -9.51 -11.01
CA GLN A 139 6.33 -10.05 -12.29
C GLN A 139 5.02 -9.41 -12.79
N TYR A 140 4.24 -8.81 -11.90
CA TYR A 140 2.98 -8.15 -12.25
C TYR A 140 3.15 -6.64 -12.52
N ILE A 141 4.35 -6.09 -12.27
CA ILE A 141 4.67 -4.71 -12.59
C ILE A 141 5.11 -4.64 -14.05
N LYS A 142 4.24 -4.14 -14.89
CA LYS A 142 4.61 -3.88 -16.29
C LYS A 142 5.53 -2.66 -16.34
N PRO A 143 6.70 -2.75 -17.00
CA PRO A 143 7.51 -1.58 -17.31
C PRO A 143 6.65 -0.55 -18.09
N ASP A 144 6.87 0.75 -17.87
CA ASP A 144 6.10 1.80 -18.54
C ASP A 144 6.13 1.68 -20.07
N PHE A 145 7.22 1.16 -20.64
CA PHE A 145 7.34 0.84 -22.07
C PHE A 145 6.35 -0.22 -22.54
N ALA A 146 6.02 -1.22 -21.72
CA ALA A 146 5.05 -2.23 -22.10
C ALA A 146 3.61 -1.68 -22.12
N ARG A 147 3.32 -0.60 -21.39
CA ARG A 147 2.02 0.09 -21.44
C ARG A 147 1.81 0.85 -22.74
N LEU A 148 2.88 1.33 -23.37
CA LEU A 148 2.82 2.02 -24.66
C LEU A 148 2.63 1.05 -25.84
N THR A 149 3.10 -0.19 -25.70
CA THR A 149 2.95 -1.22 -26.76
C THR A 149 1.61 -1.97 -26.67
N ASP A 150 0.92 -1.93 -25.53
CA ASP A 150 -0.44 -2.48 -25.40
C ASP A 150 -1.53 -1.57 -26.06
N ILE A 151 -1.16 -0.36 -26.47
CA ILE A 151 -1.96 0.47 -27.38
C ILE A 151 -1.59 0.00 -28.79
N GLY A 152 -2.08 -1.17 -29.16
CA GLY A 152 -2.01 -1.64 -30.53
C GLY A 152 -2.64 -0.61 -31.46
N PRO A 153 -2.21 -0.48 -32.72
CA PRO A 153 -2.89 0.36 -33.67
C PRO A 153 -4.36 -0.09 -33.71
N SER A 154 -5.27 0.81 -33.35
CA SER A 154 -6.70 0.56 -33.58
C SER A 154 -6.84 0.30 -35.09
N GLU A 155 -7.26 -0.92 -35.43
CA GLU A 155 -7.64 -1.28 -36.80
C GLU A 155 -8.98 -0.57 -37.17
N ASP A 156 -8.95 0.76 -37.17
CA ASP A 156 -9.97 1.59 -37.79
C ASP A 156 -9.25 2.49 -38.76
N THR A 157 -8.88 1.89 -39.90
CA THR A 157 -8.54 2.61 -41.12
C THR A 157 -9.82 3.11 -41.76
N ASP A 158 -10.43 4.13 -41.23
CA ASP A 158 -11.24 5.04 -42.05
C ASP A 158 -10.30 6.08 -42.65
N GLU A 159 -9.91 5.80 -43.87
CA GLU A 159 -9.31 6.75 -44.81
C GLU A 159 -10.34 7.84 -45.11
N ASP A 160 -10.43 8.89 -44.31
CA ASP A 160 -10.96 10.22 -44.67
C ASP A 160 -11.19 11.16 -43.47
N ALA A 161 -10.58 10.93 -42.31
CA ALA A 161 -10.63 11.89 -41.22
C ALA A 161 -9.39 12.80 -41.26
N LYS A 162 -9.55 14.03 -41.71
CA LYS A 162 -8.57 15.10 -41.48
C LYS A 162 -8.28 15.19 -39.97
N PRO A 163 -6.99 15.25 -39.56
CA PRO A 163 -6.65 15.31 -38.15
C PRO A 163 -7.24 16.57 -37.51
N ASP A 164 -8.18 16.35 -36.61
CA ASP A 164 -8.79 17.42 -35.81
C ASP A 164 -7.72 17.93 -34.81
N LYS A 165 -7.25 19.16 -35.04
CA LYS A 165 -6.19 19.83 -34.27
C LYS A 165 -6.65 20.24 -32.84
N LYS A 166 -7.54 19.53 -32.22
CA LYS A 166 -8.06 19.80 -30.88
C LYS A 166 -7.49 18.84 -29.82
N GLY A 167 -6.20 18.93 -29.57
CA GLY A 167 -5.58 18.11 -28.52
C GLY A 167 -4.18 18.53 -28.11
N LEU A 168 -3.58 19.43 -28.87
CA LEU A 168 -2.32 20.03 -28.45
C LEU A 168 -2.61 21.16 -27.46
N VAL A 169 -2.25 20.93 -26.19
CA VAL A 169 -2.17 22.00 -25.18
C VAL A 169 -1.27 23.08 -25.74
N ALA A 170 -1.87 24.20 -26.16
CA ALA A 170 -1.12 25.36 -26.62
C ALA A 170 -0.29 25.87 -25.43
N ILE A 171 1.00 25.64 -25.47
CA ILE A 171 1.95 26.30 -24.57
C ILE A 171 1.79 27.79 -24.83
N LYS A 172 1.25 28.54 -23.83
CA LYS A 172 1.13 29.99 -23.92
C LYS A 172 2.52 30.55 -24.18
N SER A 173 2.74 31.03 -25.40
CA SER A 173 3.92 31.78 -25.82
C SER A 173 3.98 33.08 -25.03
N GLY A 174 4.66 33.07 -23.89
CA GLY A 174 4.73 34.27 -23.02
C GLY A 174 5.73 34.17 -21.88
N ILE A 175 6.28 33.00 -21.62
CA ILE A 175 7.31 32.84 -20.59
C ILE A 175 8.69 32.93 -21.25
N LYS A 176 9.22 34.17 -21.33
CA LYS A 176 10.64 34.37 -21.65
C LYS A 176 11.45 34.05 -20.40
N PRO A 177 12.41 33.09 -20.41
CA PRO A 177 13.30 32.89 -19.28
C PRO A 177 14.11 34.17 -19.08
N LYS A 178 14.04 34.76 -17.88
CA LYS A 178 14.97 35.82 -17.46
C LYS A 178 16.32 35.17 -17.18
N LEU A 179 17.27 35.35 -18.10
CA LEU A 179 18.67 35.08 -17.84
C LEU A 179 19.15 36.07 -16.76
N ARG A 180 19.57 35.55 -15.60
CA ARG A 180 20.30 36.34 -14.61
C ARG A 180 21.69 36.68 -15.18
N GLU A 181 21.94 37.90 -15.44
CA GLU A 181 23.29 38.41 -15.69
C GLU A 181 24.13 38.21 -14.43
N ILE A 182 25.20 37.41 -14.57
CA ILE A 182 26.21 37.25 -13.52
C ILE A 182 27.14 38.44 -13.68
N GLU A 183 27.01 39.44 -12.85
CA GLU A 183 28.01 40.53 -12.74
C GLU A 183 29.35 39.92 -12.34
N LYS A 184 30.31 39.95 -13.25
CA LYS A 184 31.73 39.75 -12.95
C LYS A 184 32.24 40.95 -12.20
N LYS A 185 32.43 40.85 -10.89
CA LYS A 185 33.29 41.76 -10.15
C LYS A 185 34.74 41.50 -10.47
N ALA A 186 35.39 42.48 -11.00
CA ALA A 186 36.83 42.58 -11.17
C ALA A 186 37.52 42.73 -9.81
#